data_8049eb808d63690dd769fd269e191731
#
_entry.id   8049eb808d63690dd769fd269e191731
#
_cell.length_a   1.000
_cell.length_b   1.000
_cell.length_c   1.000
_cell.angle_alpha   90.00
_cell.angle_beta   90.00
_cell.angle_gamma   90.00
#
_symmetry.space_group_name_H-M   'P 1'
#
loop_
_entity.id
_entity.type
_entity.pdbx_description
1 polymer ?
#
loop_
_entity_poly.entity_id
_entity_poly.type
_entity_poly.pdbx_seq_one_letter_code
_entity_poly.pdbx_strand_id
1 'polypeptide(L)'
;CSRPEGKVPKKYAYIGYRTCTGANLAFGGPQECQYACVGFGDCATACPFDAIEMVDDYPIVDPVACVGCGTCVRTCPKKIIELLPRSARVWVPCSTKDSGKRVKEICQAGCISCKMCVKVCPAKAVRMEDNVVVIDHKACIAYGPDCKEVCVEKCPRKIFRYTRPAAQPAQAAVGS
;
A
#
# COMPACT_ATOMS: atom_id res chain seq x y z
N CYS A 1 -1.14 -2.89 -2.05
CA CYS A 1 0.05 -3.54 -2.61
C CYS A 1 0.84 -2.51 -3.40
N SER A 2 2.07 -2.27 -3.04
CA SER A 2 2.96 -1.36 -3.76
C SER A 2 4.00 -2.18 -4.53
N ARG A 3 3.57 -2.87 -5.57
CA ARG A 3 4.50 -3.57 -6.43
C ARG A 3 4.88 -2.68 -7.62
N PRO A 4 6.12 -2.30 -7.80
CA PRO A 4 6.61 -1.88 -9.09
C PRO A 4 6.51 -3.05 -10.09
N GLU A 5 6.29 -2.75 -11.35
CA GLU A 5 6.23 -3.75 -12.41
C GLU A 5 7.41 -4.74 -12.34
N GLY A 6 7.12 -6.02 -12.59
CA GLY A 6 8.13 -7.09 -12.57
C GLY A 6 8.56 -7.62 -11.20
N LYS A 7 8.15 -7.04 -10.08
CA LYS A 7 8.53 -7.53 -8.73
C LYS A 7 7.64 -8.64 -8.18
N VAL A 8 6.52 -8.93 -8.81
CA VAL A 8 5.65 -10.06 -8.51
C VAL A 8 5.42 -10.83 -9.80
N PRO A 9 5.94 -12.06 -9.93
CA PRO A 9 5.75 -12.86 -11.14
C PRO A 9 4.27 -13.18 -11.36
N LYS A 10 3.91 -13.38 -12.63
CA LYS A 10 2.58 -13.83 -13.03
C LYS A 10 2.57 -15.37 -13.10
N LYS A 11 1.52 -16.00 -12.59
CA LYS A 11 1.25 -17.43 -12.68
C LYS A 11 0.85 -17.84 -14.11
N TYR A 12 0.12 -16.96 -14.79
CA TYR A 12 -0.43 -17.16 -16.13
C TYR A 12 -0.69 -15.83 -16.82
N ALA A 13 -0.82 -15.87 -18.15
CA ALA A 13 -1.34 -14.76 -18.95
C ALA A 13 -2.87 -14.78 -18.85
N TYR A 14 -3.48 -13.72 -18.33
CA TYR A 14 -4.93 -13.59 -18.29
C TYR A 14 -5.45 -13.13 -19.63
N ILE A 15 -6.29 -13.96 -20.23
CA ILE A 15 -7.03 -13.66 -21.48
C ILE A 15 -8.51 -13.66 -21.12
N GLY A 16 -9.11 -12.47 -21.01
CA GLY A 16 -10.50 -12.32 -20.61
C GLY A 16 -10.87 -10.85 -20.48
N TYR A 17 -12.06 -10.61 -19.92
CA TYR A 17 -12.53 -9.25 -19.72
C TYR A 17 -11.63 -8.50 -18.72
N ARG A 18 -11.03 -7.41 -19.16
CA ARG A 18 -9.98 -6.68 -18.41
C ARG A 18 -10.56 -5.87 -17.25
N THR A 19 -11.09 -6.56 -16.23
CA THR A 19 -11.48 -5.99 -14.95
C THR A 19 -10.79 -6.73 -13.82
N CYS A 20 -10.54 -6.04 -12.70
CA CYS A 20 -10.00 -6.67 -11.51
C CYS A 20 -10.93 -7.76 -10.97
N THR A 21 -12.25 -7.52 -11.01
CA THR A 21 -13.26 -8.48 -10.58
C THR A 21 -13.24 -9.73 -11.45
N GLY A 22 -13.26 -9.59 -12.78
CA GLY A 22 -13.21 -10.72 -13.71
C GLY A 22 -11.94 -11.56 -13.55
N ALA A 23 -10.80 -10.91 -13.50
CA ALA A 23 -9.52 -11.62 -13.32
C ALA A 23 -9.38 -12.25 -11.93
N ASN A 24 -9.99 -11.67 -10.89
CA ASN A 24 -9.95 -12.25 -9.54
C ASN A 24 -10.74 -13.55 -9.43
N LEU A 25 -11.81 -13.72 -10.22
CA LEU A 25 -12.56 -14.98 -10.31
C LEU A 25 -11.70 -16.12 -10.88
N ALA A 26 -10.73 -15.80 -11.76
CA ALA A 26 -9.79 -16.76 -12.28
C ALA A 26 -8.62 -16.98 -11.29
N PHE A 27 -8.74 -17.98 -10.43
CA PHE A 27 -7.71 -18.40 -9.47
C PHE A 27 -7.13 -17.25 -8.62
N GLY A 28 -7.93 -16.27 -8.28
CA GLY A 28 -7.51 -15.12 -7.47
C GLY A 28 -6.59 -14.14 -8.21
N GLY A 29 -6.64 -14.08 -9.53
CA GLY A 29 -5.85 -13.18 -10.37
C GLY A 29 -4.51 -13.75 -10.84
N PRO A 30 -3.90 -13.12 -11.85
CA PRO A 30 -2.74 -13.65 -12.54
C PRO A 30 -1.42 -13.58 -11.76
N GLN A 31 -1.35 -12.84 -10.66
CA GLN A 31 -0.12 -12.69 -9.89
C GLN A 31 0.14 -13.90 -8.99
N GLU A 32 1.42 -14.27 -8.82
CA GLU A 32 1.85 -15.34 -7.91
C GLU A 32 1.45 -15.07 -6.45
N CYS A 33 1.58 -13.82 -6.00
CA CYS A 33 1.07 -13.40 -4.71
C CYS A 33 -0.45 -13.20 -4.77
N GLN A 34 -1.21 -14.03 -4.07
CA GLN A 34 -2.67 -13.94 -4.03
C GLN A 34 -3.22 -12.63 -3.43
N TYR A 35 -2.39 -11.89 -2.69
CA TYR A 35 -2.73 -10.58 -2.10
C TYR A 35 -2.25 -9.41 -2.98
N ALA A 36 -1.70 -9.68 -4.16
CA ALA A 36 -1.23 -8.62 -5.05
C ALA A 36 -2.39 -7.90 -5.75
N CYS A 37 -2.18 -6.63 -6.07
CA CYS A 37 -3.06 -5.87 -6.94
C CYS A 37 -3.17 -6.56 -8.31
N VAL A 38 -4.38 -6.68 -8.85
CA VAL A 38 -4.62 -7.24 -10.19
C VAL A 38 -4.13 -6.30 -11.28
N GLY A 39 -4.33 -4.99 -11.11
CA GLY A 39 -3.78 -3.97 -11.99
C GLY A 39 -4.68 -3.51 -13.14
N PHE A 40 -5.95 -3.92 -13.21
CA PHE A 40 -6.85 -3.50 -14.30
C PHE A 40 -7.63 -2.21 -14.04
N GLY A 41 -7.45 -1.57 -12.90
CA GLY A 41 -7.92 -0.21 -12.66
C GLY A 41 -9.38 -0.05 -12.28
N ASP A 42 -10.12 -1.11 -11.85
CA ASP A 42 -11.51 -0.97 -11.38
C ASP A 42 -11.66 0.13 -10.33
N CYS A 43 -10.66 0.31 -9.46
CA CYS A 43 -10.66 1.35 -8.44
C CYS A 43 -10.52 2.76 -9.02
N ALA A 44 -9.77 2.93 -10.11
CA ALA A 44 -9.63 4.20 -10.81
C ALA A 44 -10.92 4.54 -11.56
N THR A 45 -11.45 3.60 -12.34
CA THR A 45 -12.72 3.77 -13.07
C THR A 45 -13.90 4.09 -12.15
N ALA A 46 -13.90 3.53 -10.93
CA ALA A 46 -14.96 3.76 -9.96
C ALA A 46 -14.78 5.04 -9.13
N CYS A 47 -13.68 5.76 -9.29
CA CYS A 47 -13.41 6.97 -8.51
C CYS A 47 -14.20 8.16 -9.06
N PRO A 48 -15.20 8.71 -8.31
CA PRO A 48 -16.01 9.83 -8.81
C PRO A 48 -15.27 11.18 -8.79
N PHE A 49 -14.02 11.20 -8.30
CA PHE A 49 -13.19 12.39 -8.17
C PHE A 49 -11.94 12.33 -9.03
N ASP A 50 -11.81 11.33 -9.90
CA ASP A 50 -10.63 11.08 -10.73
C ASP A 50 -9.30 11.13 -9.96
N ALA A 51 -9.35 10.79 -8.67
CA ALA A 51 -8.22 10.86 -7.75
C ALA A 51 -7.27 9.65 -7.83
N ILE A 52 -7.47 8.74 -8.77
CA ILE A 52 -6.66 7.52 -8.91
C ILE A 52 -6.19 7.39 -10.35
N GLU A 53 -4.89 7.48 -10.54
CA GLU A 53 -4.22 7.24 -11.82
C GLU A 53 -3.61 5.83 -11.85
N MET A 54 -3.66 5.17 -13.00
CA MET A 54 -2.99 3.89 -13.21
C MET A 54 -1.63 4.11 -13.87
N VAL A 55 -0.56 3.78 -13.16
CA VAL A 55 0.82 3.84 -13.65
C VAL A 55 1.41 2.43 -13.59
N ASP A 56 1.87 1.88 -14.69
CA ASP A 56 2.45 0.54 -14.80
C ASP A 56 1.58 -0.55 -14.12
N ASP A 57 0.31 -0.61 -14.48
CA ASP A 57 -0.69 -1.51 -13.88
C ASP A 57 -0.81 -1.34 -12.35
N TYR A 58 -0.53 -0.15 -11.83
CA TYR A 58 -0.56 0.15 -10.40
C TYR A 58 -1.32 1.45 -10.11
N PRO A 59 -2.29 1.45 -9.14
CA PRO A 59 -3.03 2.65 -8.79
C PRO A 59 -2.20 3.60 -7.91
N ILE A 60 -2.06 4.82 -8.36
CA ILE A 60 -1.51 5.94 -7.59
C ILE A 60 -2.67 6.86 -7.21
N VAL A 61 -2.78 7.17 -5.93
CA VAL A 61 -3.83 8.05 -5.42
C VAL A 61 -3.27 9.46 -5.27
N ASP A 62 -3.93 10.45 -5.86
CA ASP A 62 -3.68 11.85 -5.59
C ASP A 62 -4.30 12.22 -4.22
N PRO A 63 -3.49 12.56 -3.21
CA PRO A 63 -4.00 12.89 -1.88
C PRO A 63 -4.72 14.25 -1.83
N VAL A 64 -4.56 15.11 -2.85
CA VAL A 64 -5.24 16.41 -2.94
C VAL A 64 -6.66 16.20 -3.47
N ALA A 65 -6.80 15.46 -4.57
CA ALA A 65 -8.11 15.18 -5.19
C ALA A 65 -8.93 14.17 -4.38
N CYS A 66 -8.27 13.27 -3.62
CA CYS A 66 -8.95 12.23 -2.85
C CYS A 66 -9.71 12.78 -1.63
N VAL A 67 -11.02 12.59 -1.59
CA VAL A 67 -11.88 13.00 -0.46
C VAL A 67 -12.13 11.89 0.57
N GLY A 68 -11.57 10.68 0.37
CA GLY A 68 -11.72 9.57 1.31
C GLY A 68 -13.12 8.90 1.28
N CYS A 69 -13.86 8.96 0.18
CA CYS A 69 -15.23 8.43 0.09
C CYS A 69 -15.34 6.90 0.20
N GLY A 70 -14.24 6.17 0.09
CA GLY A 70 -14.17 4.70 0.22
C GLY A 70 -14.73 3.90 -0.96
N THR A 71 -15.11 4.51 -2.08
CA THR A 71 -15.62 3.80 -3.26
C THR A 71 -14.58 2.78 -3.77
N CYS A 72 -13.32 3.17 -3.92
CA CYS A 72 -12.24 2.27 -4.32
C CYS A 72 -12.03 1.09 -3.36
N VAL A 73 -12.24 1.29 -2.05
CA VAL A 73 -12.16 0.22 -1.03
C VAL A 73 -13.23 -0.84 -1.28
N ARG A 74 -14.47 -0.41 -1.55
CA ARG A 74 -15.60 -1.31 -1.84
C ARG A 74 -15.44 -2.02 -3.18
N THR A 75 -14.89 -1.34 -4.17
CA THR A 75 -14.71 -1.85 -5.55
C THR A 75 -13.59 -2.88 -5.64
N CYS A 76 -12.57 -2.79 -4.78
CA CYS A 76 -11.41 -3.68 -4.87
C CYS A 76 -11.76 -5.14 -4.52
N PRO A 77 -11.70 -6.10 -5.47
CA PRO A 77 -12.04 -7.50 -5.18
C PRO A 77 -11.01 -8.17 -4.26
N LYS A 78 -9.80 -7.61 -4.18
CA LYS A 78 -8.73 -8.08 -3.29
C LYS A 78 -8.83 -7.49 -1.89
N LYS A 79 -9.66 -6.46 -1.66
CA LYS A 79 -9.80 -5.75 -0.39
C LYS A 79 -8.45 -5.30 0.20
N ILE A 80 -7.58 -4.78 -0.65
CA ILE A 80 -6.22 -4.34 -0.27
C ILE A 80 -6.06 -2.81 -0.23
N ILE A 81 -7.15 -2.08 -0.40
CA ILE A 81 -7.18 -0.62 -0.29
C ILE A 81 -7.72 -0.27 1.09
N GLU A 82 -7.02 0.58 1.79
CA GLU A 82 -7.36 1.05 3.13
C GLU A 82 -7.40 2.58 3.15
N LEU A 83 -8.34 3.14 3.92
CA LEU A 83 -8.40 4.57 4.17
C LEU A 83 -7.47 4.92 5.34
N LEU A 84 -6.61 5.89 5.12
CA LEU A 84 -5.68 6.37 6.13
C LEU A 84 -6.09 7.79 6.58
N PRO A 85 -5.86 8.15 7.85
CA PRO A 85 -6.00 9.53 8.27
C PRO A 85 -5.07 10.45 7.46
N ARG A 86 -5.53 11.66 7.12
CA ARG A 86 -4.69 12.65 6.41
C ARG A 86 -3.41 13.01 7.19
N SER A 87 -3.45 12.88 8.50
CA SER A 87 -2.32 13.10 9.40
C SER A 87 -1.41 11.88 9.56
N ALA A 88 -1.73 10.73 8.95
CA ALA A 88 -0.87 9.56 8.97
C ALA A 88 0.52 9.92 8.44
N ARG A 89 1.57 9.41 9.09
CA ARG A 89 2.96 9.74 8.76
C ARG A 89 3.56 8.71 7.81
N VAL A 90 3.31 7.45 8.11
CA VAL A 90 3.84 6.30 7.36
C VAL A 90 2.76 5.24 7.20
N TRP A 91 2.90 4.42 6.18
CA TRP A 91 2.04 3.28 5.93
C TRP A 91 2.81 2.12 5.28
N VAL A 92 2.21 0.94 5.24
CA VAL A 92 2.82 -0.26 4.67
C VAL A 92 1.95 -0.80 3.54
N PRO A 93 2.38 -0.66 2.29
CA PRO A 93 1.62 -1.13 1.13
C PRO A 93 1.77 -2.65 0.89
N CYS A 94 1.50 -3.46 1.90
CA CYS A 94 1.57 -4.92 1.80
C CYS A 94 0.51 -5.56 2.69
N SER A 95 -0.34 -6.38 2.11
CA SER A 95 -1.45 -7.06 2.78
C SER A 95 -1.28 -8.59 2.77
N THR A 96 -0.05 -9.08 2.51
CA THR A 96 0.19 -10.53 2.45
C THR A 96 0.10 -11.16 3.83
N LYS A 97 -0.59 -12.30 3.88
CA LYS A 97 -0.65 -13.16 5.08
C LYS A 97 0.30 -14.36 4.97
N ASP A 98 1.01 -14.47 3.85
CA ASP A 98 1.98 -15.54 3.63
C ASP A 98 3.14 -15.46 4.62
N SER A 99 3.77 -16.60 4.87
CA SER A 99 5.00 -16.65 5.68
C SER A 99 6.14 -15.87 5.02
N GLY A 100 7.04 -15.32 5.81
CA GLY A 100 8.18 -14.57 5.30
C GLY A 100 9.07 -15.36 4.33
N LYS A 101 9.13 -16.71 4.47
CA LYS A 101 9.81 -17.60 3.52
C LYS A 101 9.13 -17.54 2.15
N ARG A 102 7.82 -17.78 2.11
CA ARG A 102 7.03 -17.75 0.86
C ARG A 102 7.11 -16.37 0.19
N VAL A 103 7.01 -15.29 0.97
CA VAL A 103 7.12 -13.93 0.42
C VAL A 103 8.48 -13.68 -0.24
N LYS A 104 9.59 -14.18 0.31
CA LYS A 104 10.91 -14.04 -0.32
C LYS A 104 10.99 -14.73 -1.66
N GLU A 105 10.28 -15.85 -1.85
CA GLU A 105 10.24 -16.61 -3.09
C GLU A 105 9.45 -15.88 -4.19
N ILE A 106 8.31 -15.27 -3.83
CA ILE A 106 7.33 -14.77 -4.81
C ILE A 106 7.27 -13.24 -4.93
N CYS A 107 7.91 -12.48 -4.06
CA CYS A 107 7.78 -11.03 -4.05
C CYS A 107 9.04 -10.33 -3.55
N GLN A 108 9.67 -9.55 -4.41
CA GLN A 108 10.85 -8.76 -4.03
C GLN A 108 10.49 -7.55 -3.15
N ALA A 109 9.25 -7.07 -3.18
CA ALA A 109 8.79 -5.88 -2.46
C ALA A 109 7.92 -6.19 -1.22
N GLY A 110 7.64 -7.48 -0.93
CA GLY A 110 6.71 -7.88 0.13
C GLY A 110 7.29 -7.81 1.53
N CYS A 111 6.39 -7.70 2.53
CA CYS A 111 6.72 -7.82 3.94
C CYS A 111 7.07 -9.28 4.29
N ILE A 112 8.22 -9.51 4.89
CA ILE A 112 8.67 -10.85 5.31
C ILE A 112 8.33 -11.16 6.77
N SER A 113 7.45 -10.40 7.39
CA SER A 113 6.94 -10.58 8.75
C SER A 113 8.04 -10.70 9.82
N CYS A 114 9.17 -10.01 9.65
CA CYS A 114 10.33 -10.08 10.54
C CYS A 114 10.12 -9.39 11.90
N LYS A 115 9.01 -8.67 12.09
CA LYS A 115 8.64 -7.94 13.32
C LYS A 115 9.65 -6.88 13.77
N MET A 116 10.62 -6.50 12.94
CA MET A 116 11.60 -5.47 13.29
C MET A 116 10.91 -4.14 13.61
N CYS A 117 9.98 -3.71 12.75
CA CYS A 117 9.20 -2.48 12.93
C CYS A 117 8.40 -2.45 14.26
N VAL A 118 7.91 -3.60 14.71
CA VAL A 118 7.23 -3.73 16.00
C VAL A 118 8.20 -3.50 17.17
N LYS A 119 9.40 -4.10 17.08
CA LYS A 119 10.42 -4.02 18.14
C LYS A 119 11.00 -2.62 18.30
N VAL A 120 11.18 -1.89 17.20
CA VAL A 120 11.86 -0.58 17.23
C VAL A 120 10.91 0.60 17.42
N CYS A 121 9.59 0.39 17.37
CA CYS A 121 8.62 1.47 17.48
C CYS A 121 8.52 1.97 18.94
N PRO A 122 8.99 3.19 19.27
CA PRO A 122 8.93 3.70 20.64
C PRO A 122 7.49 4.01 21.07
N ALA A 123 6.63 4.38 20.13
CA ALA A 123 5.21 4.62 20.38
C ALA A 123 4.40 3.35 20.59
N LYS A 124 5.01 2.14 20.39
CA LYS A 124 4.28 0.85 20.35
C LYS A 124 3.07 0.84 19.42
N ALA A 125 3.06 1.73 18.43
CA ALA A 125 1.97 1.93 17.49
C ALA A 125 1.94 0.89 16.36
N VAL A 126 2.99 0.08 16.22
CA VAL A 126 3.10 -0.95 15.17
C VAL A 126 2.89 -2.31 15.79
N ARG A 127 1.93 -3.05 15.26
CA ARG A 127 1.68 -4.46 15.62
C ARG A 127 1.61 -5.32 14.38
N MET A 128 1.57 -6.62 14.56
CA MET A 128 1.44 -7.58 13.48
C MET A 128 0.25 -8.50 13.74
N GLU A 129 -0.66 -8.56 12.79
CA GLU A 129 -1.84 -9.41 12.80
C GLU A 129 -1.83 -10.27 11.54
N ASP A 130 -1.94 -11.58 11.65
CA ASP A 130 -1.92 -12.52 10.53
C ASP A 130 -0.80 -12.26 9.51
N ASN A 131 0.42 -11.99 9.98
CA ASN A 131 1.57 -11.58 9.18
C ASN A 131 1.46 -10.21 8.49
N VAL A 132 0.38 -9.47 8.68
CA VAL A 132 0.19 -8.12 8.17
C VAL A 132 0.64 -7.09 9.21
N VAL A 133 1.37 -6.08 8.78
CA VAL A 133 1.73 -4.94 9.64
C VAL A 133 0.52 -4.03 9.78
N VAL A 134 0.09 -3.80 11.00
CA VAL A 134 -0.99 -2.87 11.35
C VAL A 134 -0.39 -1.71 12.15
N ILE A 135 -0.75 -0.49 11.77
CA ILE A 135 -0.28 0.73 12.42
C ILE A 135 -1.46 1.40 13.11
N ASP A 136 -1.37 1.58 14.42
CA ASP A 136 -2.24 2.50 15.14
C ASP A 136 -1.82 3.92 14.83
N HIS A 137 -2.50 4.53 13.85
CA HIS A 137 -2.18 5.89 13.41
C HIS A 137 -2.43 6.93 14.50
N LYS A 138 -3.39 6.70 15.42
CA LYS A 138 -3.64 7.63 16.54
C LYS A 138 -2.44 7.66 17.48
N ALA A 139 -1.98 6.50 17.92
CA ALA A 139 -0.80 6.39 18.78
C ALA A 139 0.48 6.89 18.07
N CYS A 140 0.65 6.59 16.78
CA CYS A 140 1.78 7.06 15.97
C CYS A 140 1.82 8.58 15.84
N ILE A 141 0.67 9.22 15.60
CA ILE A 141 0.54 10.68 15.48
C ILE A 141 0.75 11.35 16.84
N ALA A 142 0.17 10.82 17.90
CA ALA A 142 0.27 11.36 19.26
C ALA A 142 1.71 11.35 19.79
N TYR A 143 2.51 10.35 19.42
CA TYR A 143 3.94 10.29 19.79
C TYR A 143 4.76 11.40 19.09
N GLY A 144 4.34 11.81 17.90
CA GLY A 144 5.01 12.86 17.14
C GLY A 144 6.27 12.43 16.38
N PRO A 145 7.04 13.41 15.85
CA PRO A 145 8.19 13.17 14.98
C PRO A 145 9.46 12.69 15.71
N ASP A 146 9.48 12.69 17.02
CA ASP A 146 10.68 12.37 17.82
C ASP A 146 11.18 10.93 17.60
N CYS A 147 10.31 10.04 17.13
CA CYS A 147 10.71 8.68 16.74
C CYS A 147 11.56 8.62 15.46
N LYS A 148 11.72 9.75 14.71
CA LYS A 148 12.48 9.87 13.45
C LYS A 148 12.12 8.77 12.43
N GLU A 149 10.88 8.29 12.47
CA GLU A 149 10.36 7.19 11.66
C GLU A 149 11.29 5.96 11.61
N VAL A 150 11.84 5.58 12.75
CA VAL A 150 12.80 4.47 12.89
C VAL A 150 12.29 3.14 12.29
N CYS A 151 10.99 2.93 12.22
CA CYS A 151 10.37 1.78 11.56
C CYS A 151 10.63 1.74 10.04
N VAL A 152 10.76 2.90 9.39
CA VAL A 152 11.11 3.03 7.96
C VAL A 152 12.59 2.69 7.77
N GLU A 153 13.47 3.28 8.60
CA GLU A 153 14.91 3.10 8.52
C GLU A 153 15.31 1.64 8.76
N LYS A 154 14.79 1.05 9.85
CA LYS A 154 15.16 -0.32 10.28
C LYS A 154 14.47 -1.43 9.52
N CYS A 155 13.56 -1.12 8.58
CA CYS A 155 12.90 -2.14 7.79
C CYS A 155 13.87 -2.75 6.74
N PRO A 156 14.24 -4.04 6.84
CA PRO A 156 15.18 -4.66 5.92
C PRO A 156 14.67 -4.76 4.48
N ARG A 157 13.36 -4.70 4.31
CA ARG A 157 12.70 -4.71 2.98
C ARG A 157 12.34 -3.31 2.50
N LYS A 158 12.53 -2.28 3.33
CA LYS A 158 12.20 -0.87 3.04
C LYS A 158 10.79 -0.71 2.45
N ILE A 159 9.82 -1.41 3.03
CA ILE A 159 8.44 -1.43 2.52
C ILE A 159 7.59 -0.26 3.01
N PHE A 160 7.99 0.42 4.06
CA PHE A 160 7.27 1.59 4.54
C PHE A 160 7.31 2.72 3.51
N ARG A 161 6.21 3.46 3.42
CA ARG A 161 6.10 4.66 2.60
C ARG A 161 5.62 5.81 3.46
N TYR A 162 6.07 7.02 3.13
CA TYR A 162 5.53 8.25 3.71
C TYR A 162 4.18 8.55 3.05
N THR A 163 3.22 9.05 3.83
CA THR A 163 1.91 9.47 3.32
C THR A 163 1.98 10.81 2.60
N ARG A 164 2.97 11.63 2.96
CA ARG A 164 3.30 12.86 2.23
C ARG A 164 4.72 12.71 1.68
N PRO A 165 5.00 13.16 0.45
CA PRO A 165 6.39 13.39 0.06
C PRO A 165 6.98 14.34 1.12
N ALA A 166 8.20 14.05 1.58
CA ALA A 166 8.94 14.93 2.49
C ALA A 166 8.74 16.36 2.00
N ALA A 167 8.22 17.24 2.87
CA ALA A 167 7.76 18.57 2.48
C ALA A 167 8.77 19.23 1.55
N GLN A 168 8.41 19.42 0.30
CA GLN A 168 9.05 20.45 -0.49
C GLN A 168 8.82 21.76 0.26
N PRO A 169 9.88 22.53 0.56
CA PRO A 169 9.69 23.82 1.19
C PRO A 169 8.68 24.60 0.33
N ALA A 170 7.65 25.14 0.97
CA ALA A 170 6.64 25.94 0.32
C ALA A 170 7.35 26.95 -0.58
N GLN A 171 7.22 26.77 -1.90
CA GLN A 171 7.59 27.83 -2.82
C GLN A 171 6.68 28.99 -2.49
N ALA A 172 7.29 30.02 -1.90
CA ALA A 172 6.61 31.28 -1.62
C ALA A 172 5.96 31.74 -2.92
N ALA A 173 4.64 31.94 -2.87
CA ALA A 173 3.93 32.59 -3.94
C ALA A 173 4.58 33.96 -4.14
N VAL A 174 5.36 34.09 -5.20
CA VAL A 174 5.84 35.37 -5.70
C VAL A 174 4.64 36.02 -6.35
N GLY A 175 4.04 36.98 -5.61
CA GLY A 175 3.02 37.84 -6.16
C GLY A 175 3.62 38.75 -7.23
N SER A 176 2.88 38.95 -8.29
CA SER A 176 2.87 40.12 -9.14
C SER A 176 1.48 40.31 -9.69
#